data_dad0d18891fc36d1213eff81906c0155
#
_entry.id   dad0d18891fc36d1213eff81906c0155
#
_cell.length_a   1.000
_cell.length_b   1.000
_cell.length_c   1.000
_cell.angle_alpha   90.00
_cell.angle_beta   90.00
_cell.angle_gamma   90.00
#
_symmetry.space_group_name_H-M   'P 1'
#
loop_
_entity.id
_entity.type
_entity.pdbx_description
1 polymer ?
#
loop_
_entity_poly.entity_id
_entity_poly.type
_entity_poly.pdbx_seq_one_letter_code
_entity_poly.pdbx_strand_id
1 'polypeptide(L)'
;MKIKTELDVHTHTIASGHAFSTLQEMAKAASDKGLKLLGITEHSSRIPGSCDPIYFRNLHVVPRQMYGIELLLGAEINILDTAGHLDMDEFYLQKLDLRIAGIHSLCYQQGTVEENTQGLEKVICNPYIHIISHPGDGTAKLQFEPLVLAAKEHHTLLEINNSSLKPCRGKLEARGNNLEILRLCKQYEVPVILGSDAHISFDIADYDLALELVAETEFPESLIMNTSVTN
;
A
#
# COMPACT_ATOMS: atom_id res chain seq x y z
N MET A 1 8.37 22.34 -6.72
CA MET A 1 9.02 21.43 -7.70
C MET A 1 8.07 20.27 -7.93
N LYS A 2 7.79 19.82 -9.15
CA LYS A 2 6.87 18.70 -9.36
C LYS A 2 7.68 17.39 -9.23
N ILE A 3 7.46 16.63 -8.17
CA ILE A 3 8.08 15.30 -7.99
C ILE A 3 7.61 14.42 -9.14
N LYS A 4 8.56 13.82 -9.86
CA LYS A 4 8.25 12.86 -10.92
C LYS A 4 8.22 11.45 -10.32
N THR A 5 7.12 10.76 -10.48
CA THR A 5 6.97 9.37 -10.05
C THR A 5 7.13 8.42 -11.25
N GLU A 6 7.73 7.25 -11.01
CA GLU A 6 7.96 6.23 -12.02
C GLU A 6 7.16 4.94 -11.78
N LEU A 7 6.55 4.81 -10.60
CA LEU A 7 5.83 3.60 -10.21
C LEU A 7 4.59 3.91 -9.37
N ASP A 8 3.61 3.01 -9.44
CA ASP A 8 2.48 2.90 -8.53
C ASP A 8 2.31 1.43 -8.17
N VAL A 9 2.35 1.10 -6.88
CA VAL A 9 2.41 -0.30 -6.41
C VAL A 9 1.24 -0.69 -5.53
N HIS A 10 0.23 0.16 -5.41
CA HIS A 10 -1.01 -0.15 -4.72
C HIS A 10 -2.21 0.15 -5.62
N THR A 11 -2.63 -0.86 -6.37
CA THR A 11 -3.76 -0.75 -7.31
C THR A 11 -4.56 -2.05 -7.38
N HIS A 12 -5.84 -1.93 -7.73
CA HIS A 12 -6.82 -3.01 -7.75
C HIS A 12 -7.51 -3.13 -9.10
N THR A 13 -7.83 -4.36 -9.49
CA THR A 13 -8.64 -4.65 -10.66
C THR A 13 -10.01 -5.19 -10.25
N ILE A 14 -10.85 -5.50 -11.23
CA ILE A 14 -12.15 -6.16 -11.01
C ILE A 14 -12.05 -7.44 -10.18
N ALA A 15 -10.87 -8.03 -10.06
CA ALA A 15 -10.64 -9.22 -9.25
C ALA A 15 -10.76 -8.93 -7.74
N SER A 16 -10.54 -7.70 -7.30
CA SER A 16 -10.79 -7.26 -5.92
C SER A 16 -12.28 -7.11 -5.56
N GLY A 17 -13.19 -7.36 -6.51
CA GLY A 17 -14.64 -7.43 -6.30
C GLY A 17 -15.35 -6.07 -6.26
N HIS A 18 -14.68 -4.97 -6.00
CA HIS A 18 -15.24 -3.62 -5.93
C HIS A 18 -14.38 -2.57 -6.65
N ALA A 19 -13.48 -3.01 -7.52
CA ALA A 19 -12.78 -2.17 -8.49
C ALA A 19 -13.39 -2.33 -9.89
N PHE A 20 -13.09 -1.43 -10.82
CA PHE A 20 -13.87 -1.24 -12.05
C PHE A 20 -13.06 -1.40 -13.34
N SER A 21 -11.75 -1.67 -13.26
CA SER A 21 -10.89 -1.87 -14.43
C SER A 21 -10.25 -3.24 -14.43
N THR A 22 -9.99 -3.76 -15.64
CA THR A 22 -9.23 -4.99 -15.83
C THR A 22 -7.74 -4.73 -15.69
N LEU A 23 -6.94 -5.80 -15.49
CA LEU A 23 -5.48 -5.73 -15.45
C LEU A 23 -4.90 -5.03 -16.70
N GLN A 24 -5.45 -5.31 -17.88
CA GLN A 24 -4.96 -4.68 -19.12
C GLN A 24 -5.28 -3.18 -19.18
N GLU A 25 -6.45 -2.76 -18.74
CA GLU A 25 -6.82 -1.34 -18.65
C GLU A 25 -5.94 -0.60 -17.65
N MET A 26 -5.66 -1.20 -16.49
CA MET A 26 -4.75 -0.64 -15.48
C MET A 26 -3.33 -0.50 -16.04
N ALA A 27 -2.77 -1.55 -16.63
CA ALA A 27 -1.43 -1.52 -17.22
C ALA A 27 -1.34 -0.51 -18.38
N LYS A 28 -2.38 -0.41 -19.22
CA LYS A 28 -2.42 0.57 -20.31
C LYS A 28 -2.45 2.00 -19.79
N ALA A 29 -3.26 2.29 -18.78
CA ALA A 29 -3.35 3.61 -18.17
C ALA A 29 -2.02 4.01 -17.48
N ALA A 30 -1.36 3.08 -16.79
CA ALA A 30 -0.05 3.31 -16.19
C ALA A 30 1.01 3.67 -17.25
N SER A 31 1.04 2.92 -18.37
CA SER A 31 1.90 3.21 -19.51
C SER A 31 1.61 4.61 -20.11
N ASP A 32 0.34 4.94 -20.33
CA ASP A 32 -0.06 6.23 -20.90
C ASP A 32 0.30 7.42 -19.99
N LYS A 33 0.32 7.21 -18.67
CA LYS A 33 0.77 8.18 -17.67
C LYS A 33 2.30 8.25 -17.53
N GLY A 34 3.04 7.39 -18.25
CA GLY A 34 4.51 7.38 -18.29
C GLY A 34 5.16 6.69 -17.10
N LEU A 35 4.43 5.83 -16.37
CA LEU A 35 5.02 4.97 -15.36
C LEU A 35 5.92 3.93 -16.04
N LYS A 36 6.89 3.43 -15.31
CA LYS A 36 7.77 2.33 -15.71
C LYS A 36 7.38 1.01 -15.06
N LEU A 37 6.72 1.08 -13.89
CA LEU A 37 6.33 -0.08 -13.10
C LEU A 37 4.94 0.13 -12.50
N LEU A 38 4.11 -0.92 -12.54
CA LEU A 38 2.81 -0.99 -11.89
C LEU A 38 2.72 -2.22 -11.00
N GLY A 39 2.34 -2.04 -9.75
CA GLY A 39 1.94 -3.13 -8.86
C GLY A 39 0.43 -3.36 -8.92
N ILE A 40 0.01 -4.58 -9.20
CA ILE A 40 -1.38 -5.04 -9.07
C ILE A 40 -1.46 -5.83 -7.77
N THR A 41 -2.14 -5.28 -6.78
CA THR A 41 -2.18 -5.79 -5.40
C THR A 41 -3.62 -6.04 -4.96
N GLU A 42 -4.23 -7.09 -5.54
CA GLU A 42 -5.63 -7.43 -5.26
C GLU A 42 -5.85 -7.69 -3.78
N HIS A 43 -7.02 -7.34 -3.27
CA HIS A 43 -7.43 -7.72 -1.93
C HIS A 43 -7.42 -9.22 -1.73
N SER A 44 -6.88 -9.67 -0.60
CA SER A 44 -6.97 -11.06 -0.17
C SER A 44 -8.38 -11.42 0.31
N SER A 45 -8.62 -12.71 0.53
CA SER A 45 -9.95 -13.33 0.52
C SER A 45 -10.94 -12.91 1.61
N ARG A 46 -10.51 -12.15 2.64
CA ARG A 46 -11.42 -11.67 3.69
C ARG A 46 -12.22 -10.43 3.31
N ILE A 47 -11.83 -9.72 2.26
CA ILE A 47 -12.65 -8.64 1.71
C ILE A 47 -13.80 -9.26 0.88
N PRO A 48 -15.06 -8.93 1.17
CA PRO A 48 -16.20 -9.49 0.45
C PRO A 48 -16.14 -9.24 -1.06
N GLY A 49 -16.27 -10.31 -1.84
CA GLY A 49 -16.23 -10.24 -3.30
C GLY A 49 -14.82 -10.28 -3.91
N SER A 50 -13.76 -10.30 -3.08
CA SER A 50 -12.37 -10.39 -3.55
C SER A 50 -11.99 -11.78 -4.05
N CYS A 51 -10.74 -11.92 -4.47
CA CYS A 51 -10.19 -13.14 -5.04
C CYS A 51 -10.17 -14.32 -4.05
N ASP A 52 -10.51 -15.51 -4.55
CA ASP A 52 -10.14 -16.74 -3.88
C ASP A 52 -8.62 -16.97 -3.94
N PRO A 53 -7.99 -17.64 -2.96
CA PRO A 53 -6.54 -17.92 -2.96
C PRO A 53 -6.00 -18.57 -4.23
N ILE A 54 -6.82 -19.29 -5.00
CA ILE A 54 -6.42 -19.87 -6.28
C ILE A 54 -6.04 -18.81 -7.33
N TYR A 55 -6.62 -17.61 -7.26
CA TYR A 55 -6.25 -16.48 -8.12
C TYR A 55 -4.77 -16.15 -7.96
N PHE A 56 -4.32 -15.98 -6.74
CA PHE A 56 -2.93 -15.64 -6.41
C PHE A 56 -1.96 -16.74 -6.87
N ARG A 57 -2.36 -18.01 -6.74
CA ARG A 57 -1.57 -19.13 -7.25
C ARG A 57 -1.41 -19.10 -8.77
N ASN A 58 -2.40 -18.57 -9.50
CA ASN A 58 -2.43 -18.55 -10.95
C ASN A 58 -1.77 -17.32 -11.58
N LEU A 59 -1.28 -16.35 -10.78
CA LEU A 59 -0.63 -15.13 -11.29
C LEU A 59 0.61 -15.40 -12.17
N HIS A 60 1.17 -16.62 -12.12
CA HIS A 60 2.29 -17.03 -12.96
C HIS A 60 2.00 -17.03 -14.45
N VAL A 61 0.73 -17.08 -14.88
CA VAL A 61 0.33 -17.02 -16.30
C VAL A 61 0.34 -15.60 -16.87
N VAL A 62 0.37 -14.58 -15.99
CA VAL A 62 0.35 -13.18 -16.40
C VAL A 62 1.77 -12.72 -16.77
N PRO A 63 1.97 -12.12 -17.95
CA PRO A 63 3.27 -11.54 -18.31
C PRO A 63 3.69 -10.44 -17.31
N ARG A 64 4.99 -10.42 -16.96
CA ARG A 64 5.58 -9.39 -16.10
C ARG A 64 5.95 -8.10 -16.84
N GLN A 65 5.63 -8.02 -18.13
CA GLN A 65 5.75 -6.82 -18.95
C GLN A 65 4.52 -6.67 -19.83
N MET A 66 3.95 -5.46 -19.84
CA MET A 66 2.76 -5.15 -20.65
C MET A 66 2.79 -3.66 -21.03
N TYR A 67 2.50 -3.35 -22.29
CA TYR A 67 2.50 -1.99 -22.82
C TYR A 67 3.81 -1.19 -22.55
N GLY A 68 4.96 -1.91 -22.46
CA GLY A 68 6.26 -1.29 -22.22
C GLY A 68 6.59 -0.94 -20.78
N ILE A 69 5.74 -1.35 -19.82
CA ILE A 69 6.01 -1.21 -18.39
C ILE A 69 6.19 -2.58 -17.71
N GLU A 70 6.88 -2.60 -16.59
CA GLU A 70 6.99 -3.77 -15.71
C GLU A 70 5.75 -3.91 -14.82
N LEU A 71 5.35 -5.17 -14.54
CA LEU A 71 4.26 -5.51 -13.64
C LEU A 71 4.78 -6.31 -12.45
N LEU A 72 4.46 -5.86 -11.24
CA LEU A 72 4.56 -6.66 -10.02
C LEU A 72 3.15 -7.15 -9.65
N LEU A 73 3.00 -8.46 -9.55
CA LEU A 73 1.73 -9.09 -9.23
C LEU A 73 1.74 -9.57 -7.79
N GLY A 74 0.82 -9.04 -7.01
CA GLY A 74 0.81 -9.20 -5.57
C GLY A 74 -0.56 -9.25 -4.94
N ALA A 75 -0.58 -9.00 -3.63
CA ALA A 75 -1.78 -8.91 -2.85
C ALA A 75 -1.70 -7.80 -1.83
N GLU A 76 -2.86 -7.18 -1.56
CA GLU A 76 -3.11 -6.46 -0.33
C GLU A 76 -3.76 -7.42 0.67
N ILE A 77 -2.93 -7.80 1.66
CA ILE A 77 -3.22 -8.85 2.64
C ILE A 77 -3.89 -8.21 3.84
N ASN A 78 -4.96 -8.82 4.33
CA ASN A 78 -5.64 -8.32 5.51
C ASN A 78 -4.91 -8.73 6.79
N ILE A 79 -4.63 -7.75 7.65
CA ILE A 79 -4.27 -7.97 9.05
C ILE A 79 -5.57 -8.23 9.80
N LEU A 80 -5.63 -9.30 10.59
CA LEU A 80 -6.89 -9.78 11.17
C LEU A 80 -7.09 -9.33 12.62
N ASP A 81 -6.02 -9.15 13.37
CA ASP A 81 -6.10 -8.89 14.81
C ASP A 81 -4.80 -8.28 15.38
N THR A 82 -4.82 -8.00 16.67
CA THR A 82 -3.70 -7.46 17.44
C THR A 82 -2.55 -8.45 17.69
N ALA A 83 -2.73 -9.72 17.32
CA ALA A 83 -1.62 -10.68 17.28
C ALA A 83 -0.80 -10.61 16.00
N GLY A 84 -1.29 -9.88 14.99
CA GLY A 84 -0.65 -9.72 13.69
C GLY A 84 -0.91 -10.89 12.73
N HIS A 85 -2.01 -11.62 12.93
CA HIS A 85 -2.40 -12.69 12.00
C HIS A 85 -2.80 -12.11 10.64
N LEU A 86 -2.38 -12.79 9.59
CA LEU A 86 -2.70 -12.45 8.20
C LEU A 86 -3.74 -13.43 7.65
N ASP A 87 -4.54 -12.98 6.66
CA ASP A 87 -5.52 -13.84 5.99
C ASP A 87 -4.95 -14.60 4.78
N MET A 88 -3.62 -14.61 4.63
CA MET A 88 -2.93 -15.32 3.56
C MET A 88 -1.80 -16.17 4.11
N ASP A 89 -1.81 -17.46 3.77
CA ASP A 89 -0.78 -18.40 4.19
C ASP A 89 0.56 -18.14 3.49
N GLU A 90 1.67 -18.46 4.17
CA GLU A 90 3.04 -18.33 3.66
C GLU A 90 3.24 -19.00 2.30
N PHE A 91 2.56 -20.13 2.05
CA PHE A 91 2.60 -20.82 0.75
C PHE A 91 2.21 -19.92 -0.43
N TYR A 92 1.26 -18.99 -0.23
CA TYR A 92 0.87 -18.02 -1.25
C TYR A 92 1.79 -16.80 -1.24
N LEU A 93 2.16 -16.30 -0.05
CA LEU A 93 3.04 -15.14 0.10
C LEU A 93 4.33 -15.29 -0.71
N GLN A 94 4.96 -16.47 -0.64
CA GLN A 94 6.22 -16.77 -1.35
C GLN A 94 6.12 -16.73 -2.88
N LYS A 95 4.91 -16.74 -3.44
CA LYS A 95 4.68 -16.77 -4.90
C LYS A 95 4.39 -15.40 -5.49
N LEU A 96 4.19 -14.40 -4.66
CA LEU A 96 3.85 -13.05 -5.06
C LEU A 96 5.10 -12.21 -5.26
N ASP A 97 5.09 -11.37 -6.29
CA ASP A 97 6.17 -10.41 -6.52
C ASP A 97 6.12 -9.29 -5.47
N LEU A 98 4.91 -8.87 -5.06
CA LEU A 98 4.68 -7.79 -4.12
C LEU A 98 3.66 -8.18 -3.05
N ARG A 99 3.95 -7.88 -1.80
CA ARG A 99 3.09 -8.16 -0.64
C ARG A 99 2.95 -6.90 0.19
N ILE A 100 1.77 -6.33 0.16
CA ILE A 100 1.39 -5.21 1.03
C ILE A 100 0.38 -5.72 2.05
N ALA A 101 0.38 -5.17 3.26
CA ALA A 101 -0.52 -5.58 4.32
C ALA A 101 -1.20 -4.38 4.96
N GLY A 102 -2.52 -4.47 5.16
CA GLY A 102 -3.32 -3.37 5.69
C GLY A 102 -4.37 -3.78 6.70
N ILE A 103 -4.80 -2.80 7.48
CA ILE A 103 -5.91 -2.93 8.42
C ILE A 103 -7.20 -2.47 7.73
N HIS A 104 -8.13 -3.40 7.54
CA HIS A 104 -9.45 -3.11 6.98
C HIS A 104 -10.54 -3.33 8.01
N SER A 105 -11.44 -2.36 8.18
CA SER A 105 -12.51 -2.40 9.19
C SER A 105 -13.44 -3.62 9.07
N LEU A 106 -13.55 -4.20 7.88
CA LEU A 106 -14.36 -5.40 7.64
C LEU A 106 -13.72 -6.68 8.17
N CYS A 107 -12.42 -6.70 8.40
CA CYS A 107 -11.64 -7.91 8.70
C CYS A 107 -10.93 -7.84 10.04
N TYR A 108 -10.63 -6.64 10.53
CA TYR A 108 -9.77 -6.44 11.69
C TYR A 108 -10.53 -6.45 13.02
N GLN A 109 -10.04 -7.25 13.97
CA GLN A 109 -10.49 -7.22 15.35
C GLN A 109 -9.66 -6.21 16.15
N GLN A 110 -10.25 -5.05 16.41
CA GLN A 110 -9.57 -3.96 17.10
C GLN A 110 -9.36 -4.25 18.60
N GLY A 111 -8.18 -3.86 19.10
CA GLY A 111 -7.84 -3.77 20.50
C GLY A 111 -7.67 -2.34 20.98
N THR A 112 -6.94 -2.16 22.07
CA THR A 112 -6.45 -0.86 22.53
C THR A 112 -5.43 -0.28 21.54
N VAL A 113 -5.07 0.98 21.70
CA VAL A 113 -4.02 1.63 20.89
C VAL A 113 -2.71 0.87 20.95
N GLU A 114 -2.32 0.44 22.15
CA GLU A 114 -1.09 -0.33 22.40
C GLU A 114 -1.14 -1.69 21.70
N GLU A 115 -2.26 -2.41 21.83
CA GLU A 115 -2.42 -3.74 21.22
C GLU A 115 -2.45 -3.65 19.70
N ASN A 116 -3.15 -2.67 19.13
CA ASN A 116 -3.16 -2.43 17.69
C ASN A 116 -1.75 -2.12 17.17
N THR A 117 -1.00 -1.25 17.87
CA THR A 117 0.37 -0.89 17.51
C THR A 117 1.29 -2.10 17.54
N GLN A 118 1.26 -2.89 18.63
CA GLN A 118 2.05 -4.11 18.75
C GLN A 118 1.71 -5.16 17.69
N GLY A 119 0.42 -5.28 17.33
CA GLY A 119 -0.03 -6.17 16.26
C GLY A 119 0.57 -5.76 14.90
N LEU A 120 0.55 -4.46 14.60
CA LEU A 120 1.11 -3.95 13.34
C LEU A 120 2.64 -4.02 13.32
N GLU A 121 3.33 -3.79 14.47
CA GLU A 121 4.79 -4.01 14.58
C GLU A 121 5.18 -5.45 14.20
N LYS A 122 4.43 -6.45 14.66
CA LYS A 122 4.69 -7.85 14.29
C LYS A 122 4.57 -8.10 12.79
N VAL A 123 3.61 -7.41 12.13
CA VAL A 123 3.45 -7.51 10.68
C VAL A 123 4.60 -6.80 9.94
N ILE A 124 5.06 -5.66 10.44
CA ILE A 124 6.25 -4.95 9.94
C ILE A 124 7.50 -5.85 10.02
N CYS A 125 7.64 -6.61 11.12
CA CYS A 125 8.76 -7.54 11.33
C CYS A 125 8.65 -8.81 10.47
N ASN A 126 7.54 -9.04 9.78
CA ASN A 126 7.36 -10.23 8.94
C ASN A 126 8.18 -10.10 7.64
N PRO A 127 9.17 -10.99 7.38
CA PRO A 127 10.07 -10.86 6.24
C PRO A 127 9.37 -11.03 4.87
N TYR A 128 8.12 -11.46 4.85
CA TYR A 128 7.33 -11.54 3.62
C TYR A 128 6.61 -10.24 3.27
N ILE A 129 6.46 -9.30 4.21
CA ILE A 129 5.72 -8.06 3.97
C ILE A 129 6.68 -6.94 3.56
N HIS A 130 6.39 -6.32 2.43
CA HIS A 130 7.21 -5.24 1.88
C HIS A 130 6.70 -3.85 2.25
N ILE A 131 5.37 -3.70 2.34
CA ILE A 131 4.72 -2.41 2.56
C ILE A 131 3.55 -2.59 3.53
N ILE A 132 3.40 -1.66 4.46
CA ILE A 132 2.15 -1.48 5.23
C ILE A 132 1.28 -0.47 4.49
N SER A 133 0.13 -0.92 3.99
CA SER A 133 -0.84 -0.07 3.31
C SER A 133 -1.60 0.80 4.29
N HIS A 134 -1.82 2.05 3.91
CA HIS A 134 -2.63 3.10 4.57
C HIS A 134 -2.62 3.09 6.11
N PRO A 135 -1.46 2.97 6.81
CA PRO A 135 -1.42 2.92 8.28
C PRO A 135 -1.99 4.17 8.93
N GLY A 136 -2.00 5.30 8.21
CA GLY A 136 -2.51 6.58 8.66
C GLY A 136 -4.00 6.82 8.40
N ASP A 137 -4.76 5.87 7.86
CA ASP A 137 -6.15 6.09 7.43
C ASP A 137 -7.16 6.25 8.59
N GLY A 138 -6.75 5.95 9.83
CA GLY A 138 -7.59 6.04 11.03
C GLY A 138 -8.54 4.86 11.25
N THR A 139 -8.42 3.78 10.46
CA THR A 139 -9.20 2.55 10.68
C THR A 139 -8.92 1.92 12.03
N ALA A 140 -7.67 1.92 12.46
CA ALA A 140 -7.27 1.58 13.84
C ALA A 140 -6.50 2.75 14.46
N LYS A 141 -6.65 2.95 15.76
CA LYS A 141 -5.83 3.91 16.49
C LYS A 141 -4.46 3.31 16.78
N LEU A 142 -3.40 4.02 16.39
CA LEU A 142 -2.02 3.56 16.40
C LEU A 142 -1.09 4.62 17.02
N GLN A 143 0.02 4.18 17.57
CA GLN A 143 1.19 5.01 17.90
C GLN A 143 2.17 4.89 16.73
N PHE A 144 2.48 6.00 16.05
CA PHE A 144 3.26 5.93 14.81
C PHE A 144 4.76 5.82 15.02
N GLU A 145 5.31 6.39 16.09
CA GLU A 145 6.76 6.36 16.32
C GLU A 145 7.34 4.94 16.44
N PRO A 146 6.75 4.02 17.23
CA PRO A 146 7.20 2.62 17.26
C PRO A 146 7.14 1.96 15.87
N LEU A 147 6.08 2.22 15.10
CA LEU A 147 5.92 1.65 13.76
C LEU A 147 6.99 2.15 12.78
N VAL A 148 7.32 3.44 12.83
CA VAL A 148 8.39 4.03 11.99
C VAL A 148 9.75 3.44 12.35
N LEU A 149 10.03 3.23 13.64
CA LEU A 149 11.28 2.62 14.08
C LEU A 149 11.38 1.14 13.67
N ALA A 150 10.29 0.38 13.81
CA ALA A 150 10.23 -1.00 13.32
C ALA A 150 10.39 -1.06 11.79
N ALA A 151 9.73 -0.17 11.04
CA ALA A 151 9.85 -0.07 9.59
C ALA A 151 11.30 0.20 9.14
N LYS A 152 12.02 1.07 9.87
CA LYS A 152 13.45 1.32 9.66
C LYS A 152 14.29 0.06 9.85
N GLU A 153 14.08 -0.65 10.95
CA GLU A 153 14.87 -1.83 11.32
C GLU A 153 14.65 -3.00 10.34
N HIS A 154 13.40 -3.20 9.91
CA HIS A 154 13.02 -4.33 9.07
C HIS A 154 12.95 -4.00 7.56
N HIS A 155 13.25 -2.75 7.17
CA HIS A 155 13.19 -2.29 5.77
C HIS A 155 11.80 -2.45 5.14
N THR A 156 10.74 -2.36 5.95
CA THR A 156 9.35 -2.36 5.49
C THR A 156 8.91 -0.94 5.22
N LEU A 157 8.30 -0.68 4.07
CA LEU A 157 7.84 0.67 3.72
C LEU A 157 6.50 0.98 4.41
N LEU A 158 6.32 2.24 4.80
CA LEU A 158 5.03 2.78 5.22
C LEU A 158 4.42 3.57 4.07
N GLU A 159 3.17 3.29 3.77
CA GLU A 159 2.45 3.97 2.70
C GLU A 159 1.83 5.29 3.15
N ILE A 160 1.99 6.32 2.31
CA ILE A 160 1.18 7.54 2.34
C ILE A 160 0.12 7.37 1.27
N ASN A 161 -1.07 6.97 1.67
CA ASN A 161 -2.15 6.57 0.78
C ASN A 161 -3.00 7.77 0.36
N ASN A 162 -2.98 8.08 -0.95
CA ASN A 162 -3.71 9.22 -1.51
C ASN A 162 -5.23 9.02 -1.44
N SER A 163 -5.72 7.79 -1.66
CA SER A 163 -7.15 7.47 -1.62
C SER A 163 -7.76 7.78 -0.25
N SER A 164 -7.05 7.46 0.84
CA SER A 164 -7.50 7.72 2.22
C SER A 164 -7.65 9.21 2.52
N LEU A 165 -6.98 10.09 1.79
CA LEU A 165 -7.05 11.54 1.95
C LEU A 165 -8.23 12.17 1.21
N LYS A 166 -8.88 11.44 0.29
CA LYS A 166 -10.02 11.93 -0.48
C LYS A 166 -11.24 12.15 0.44
N PRO A 167 -11.90 13.32 0.41
CA PRO A 167 -13.05 13.62 1.28
C PRO A 167 -14.18 12.59 1.18
N CYS A 168 -14.38 11.98 0.01
CA CYS A 168 -15.41 10.97 -0.23
C CYS A 168 -15.20 9.67 0.56
N ARG A 169 -13.98 9.41 1.07
CA ARG A 169 -13.68 8.24 1.91
C ARG A 169 -14.10 8.40 3.37
N GLY A 170 -14.38 9.63 3.83
CA GLY A 170 -14.82 9.93 5.20
C GLY A 170 -13.76 9.63 6.28
N LYS A 171 -12.50 9.49 5.93
CA LYS A 171 -11.37 9.20 6.83
C LYS A 171 -10.85 10.48 7.48
N LEU A 172 -11.58 11.02 8.46
CA LEU A 172 -11.33 12.35 9.04
C LEU A 172 -9.93 12.49 9.70
N GLU A 173 -9.39 11.42 10.24
CA GLU A 173 -8.07 11.42 10.90
C GLU A 173 -6.91 11.24 9.92
N ALA A 174 -7.19 10.82 8.69
CA ALA A 174 -6.16 10.42 7.72
C ALA A 174 -5.11 11.51 7.47
N ARG A 175 -5.55 12.77 7.32
CA ARG A 175 -4.61 13.87 7.06
C ARG A 175 -3.65 14.09 8.24
N GLY A 176 -4.16 14.16 9.46
CA GLY A 176 -3.34 14.37 10.66
C GLY A 176 -2.34 13.24 10.89
N ASN A 177 -2.82 12.00 10.76
CA ASN A 177 -2.01 10.80 10.94
C ASN A 177 -0.87 10.71 9.90
N ASN A 178 -1.17 10.95 8.62
CA ASN A 178 -0.15 10.92 7.57
C ASN A 178 0.88 12.05 7.71
N LEU A 179 0.48 13.23 8.19
CA LEU A 179 1.44 14.30 8.54
C LEU A 179 2.38 13.86 9.67
N GLU A 180 1.87 13.17 10.68
CA GLU A 180 2.70 12.65 11.78
C GLU A 180 3.65 11.58 11.28
N ILE A 181 3.18 10.62 10.48
CA ILE A 181 4.03 9.58 9.85
C ILE A 181 5.15 10.24 9.03
N LEU A 182 4.84 11.21 8.17
CA LEU A 182 5.84 11.91 7.37
C LEU A 182 6.88 12.64 8.22
N ARG A 183 6.46 13.32 9.31
CA ARG A 183 7.40 14.01 10.22
C ARG A 183 8.33 13.03 10.92
N LEU A 184 7.81 11.91 11.40
CA LEU A 184 8.60 10.85 12.03
C LEU A 184 9.55 10.17 11.03
N CYS A 185 9.05 9.82 9.84
CA CYS A 185 9.88 9.26 8.78
C CYS A 185 11.00 10.21 8.35
N LYS A 186 10.74 11.53 8.27
CA LYS A 186 11.77 12.55 8.02
C LYS A 186 12.79 12.60 9.16
N GLN A 187 12.33 12.61 10.41
CA GLN A 187 13.19 12.66 11.60
C GLN A 187 14.14 11.46 11.69
N TYR A 188 13.64 10.28 11.36
CA TYR A 188 14.39 9.02 11.45
C TYR A 188 15.03 8.59 10.13
N GLU A 189 14.89 9.38 9.05
CA GLU A 189 15.38 9.08 7.69
C GLU A 189 14.85 7.73 7.18
N VAL A 190 13.54 7.49 7.35
CA VAL A 190 12.84 6.29 6.87
C VAL A 190 12.16 6.60 5.54
N PRO A 191 12.40 5.80 4.49
CA PRO A 191 11.72 6.00 3.21
C PRO A 191 10.23 5.66 3.33
N VAL A 192 9.43 6.37 2.53
CA VAL A 192 7.99 6.12 2.37
C VAL A 192 7.65 5.80 0.93
N ILE A 193 6.48 5.20 0.73
CA ILE A 193 5.92 4.98 -0.60
C ILE A 193 4.56 5.67 -0.71
N LEU A 194 4.29 6.31 -1.85
CA LEU A 194 2.97 6.88 -2.14
C LEU A 194 2.13 5.81 -2.82
N GLY A 195 0.90 5.61 -2.37
CA GLY A 195 -0.06 4.71 -3.00
C GLY A 195 -1.26 5.48 -3.54
N SER A 196 -1.66 5.18 -4.78
CA SER A 196 -2.92 5.70 -5.31
C SER A 196 -4.13 4.96 -4.76
N ASP A 197 -3.95 3.67 -4.48
CA ASP A 197 -5.04 2.75 -4.11
C ASP A 197 -6.16 2.81 -5.16
N ALA A 198 -5.72 2.78 -6.44
CA ALA A 198 -6.59 2.97 -7.59
C ALA A 198 -7.51 1.76 -7.78
N HIS A 199 -8.82 2.00 -7.74
CA HIS A 199 -9.86 1.02 -8.03
C HIS A 199 -10.47 1.19 -9.44
N ILE A 200 -9.92 2.15 -10.19
CA ILE A 200 -10.24 2.41 -11.60
C ILE A 200 -9.00 2.99 -12.28
N SER A 201 -8.82 2.72 -13.55
CA SER A 201 -7.65 3.12 -14.32
C SER A 201 -7.38 4.64 -14.34
N PHE A 202 -8.41 5.46 -14.16
CA PHE A 202 -8.27 6.92 -14.08
C PHE A 202 -7.48 7.40 -12.85
N ASP A 203 -7.54 6.64 -11.73
CA ASP A 203 -6.91 7.01 -10.46
C ASP A 203 -5.45 6.54 -10.34
N ILE A 204 -4.91 5.79 -11.31
CA ILE A 204 -3.51 5.36 -11.30
C ILE A 204 -2.58 6.57 -11.18
N ALA A 205 -1.58 6.49 -10.30
CA ALA A 205 -0.63 7.56 -10.02
C ALA A 205 -1.29 8.89 -9.64
N ASP A 206 -2.50 8.86 -9.10
CA ASP A 206 -3.13 10.01 -8.44
C ASP A 206 -2.53 10.15 -7.04
N TYR A 207 -1.58 11.08 -6.88
CA TYR A 207 -0.88 11.38 -5.64
C TYR A 207 -1.04 12.81 -5.17
N ASP A 208 -1.96 13.58 -5.76
CA ASP A 208 -2.04 15.02 -5.55
C ASP A 208 -2.17 15.38 -4.07
N LEU A 209 -3.05 14.71 -3.32
CA LEU A 209 -3.25 14.98 -1.89
C LEU A 209 -2.06 14.49 -1.03
N ALA A 210 -1.47 13.35 -1.36
CA ALA A 210 -0.27 12.85 -0.67
C ALA A 210 0.94 13.79 -0.91
N LEU A 211 1.10 14.30 -2.13
CA LEU A 211 2.14 15.27 -2.48
C LEU A 211 1.95 16.64 -1.79
N GLU A 212 0.72 17.04 -1.50
CA GLU A 212 0.44 18.20 -0.66
C GLU A 212 1.02 18.02 0.76
N LEU A 213 0.87 16.83 1.35
CA LEU A 213 1.43 16.52 2.68
C LEU A 213 2.95 16.43 2.64
N VAL A 214 3.52 15.86 1.58
CA VAL A 214 4.96 15.83 1.34
C VAL A 214 5.52 17.25 1.30
N ALA A 215 4.85 18.16 0.58
CA ALA A 215 5.27 19.56 0.50
C ALA A 215 5.13 20.29 1.85
N GLU A 216 4.02 20.08 2.58
CA GLU A 216 3.78 20.70 3.88
C GLU A 216 4.80 20.30 4.94
N THR A 217 5.27 19.03 4.90
CA THR A 217 6.28 18.53 5.82
C THR A 217 7.71 18.78 5.35
N GLU A 218 7.88 19.36 4.15
CA GLU A 218 9.19 19.48 3.48
C GLU A 218 9.92 18.12 3.48
N PHE A 219 9.17 17.04 3.15
CA PHE A 219 9.72 15.69 3.15
C PHE A 219 10.74 15.51 2.02
N PRO A 220 11.92 14.90 2.28
CA PRO A 220 12.97 14.77 1.27
C PRO A 220 12.53 13.87 0.10
N GLU A 221 12.69 14.35 -1.14
CA GLU A 221 12.38 13.57 -2.35
C GLU A 221 13.19 12.27 -2.41
N SER A 222 14.42 12.26 -1.90
CA SER A 222 15.30 11.09 -1.83
C SER A 222 14.75 9.95 -0.94
N LEU A 223 13.77 10.23 -0.09
CA LEU A 223 13.09 9.23 0.76
C LEU A 223 11.73 8.81 0.19
N ILE A 224 11.36 9.25 -1.03
CA ILE A 224 10.13 8.84 -1.71
C ILE A 224 10.47 7.76 -2.73
N MET A 225 10.05 6.53 -2.45
CA MET A 225 10.40 5.36 -3.26
C MET A 225 9.82 5.39 -4.67
N ASN A 226 8.75 6.15 -4.90
CA ASN A 226 8.10 6.26 -6.22
C ASN A 226 8.95 6.98 -7.28
N THR A 227 10.02 7.65 -6.91
CA THR A 227 10.82 8.50 -7.82
C THR A 227 11.72 7.72 -8.74
N SER A 228 12.00 6.44 -8.44
CA SER A 228 12.81 5.56 -9.27
C SER A 228 12.45 4.09 -9.08
N VAL A 229 12.44 3.32 -10.16
CA VAL A 229 12.29 1.84 -10.12
C VAL A 229 13.56 1.11 -9.67
N THR A 230 14.66 1.82 -9.44
CA THR A 230 15.95 1.26 -8.97
C THR A 230 16.25 1.57 -7.51
N ASN A 231 15.30 2.17 -6.81
CA ASN A 231 15.42 2.45 -5.37
C ASN A 231 15.18 1.22 -4.52
#